data_c2c4a05d763e0dc01b6edbefcde5c385
#
_entry.id   c2c4a05d763e0dc01b6edbefcde5c385
#
_cell.length_a   1.000
_cell.length_b   1.000
_cell.length_c   1.000
_cell.angle_alpha   90.00
_cell.angle_beta   90.00
_cell.angle_gamma   90.00
#
_symmetry.space_group_name_H-M   'P 1'
#
loop_
_entity.id
_entity.type
_entity.pdbx_description
1 polymer ?
#
loop_
_entity_poly.entity_id
_entity_poly.type
_entity_poly.pdbx_seq_one_letter_code
_entity_poly.pdbx_strand_id
1 'polypeptide(L)'
;MLLRSPALMSTACYELSVVVPFGDDEESIGNAVQRLAAHLRPLGLAFEILAVDEDSGDNSHAVLALMRAQVPELRVIHAPGRGRGADAGASRAQGRMLWIVDPDTALGNLAPATLALQQVGAGEVDAVVVHDHYIIANRVRALPALVGLRGVRDARRRRLARRMAACGLRLDVHAPTTPPRARWFGMLPPRRPAPSTSRHG
;
A
#
# COMPACT_ATOMS: atom_id res chain seq x y z
N MET A 1 -5.02 -52.29 6.25
CA MET A 1 -3.95 -51.38 5.72
C MET A 1 -4.63 -50.31 4.88
N LEU A 2 -5.04 -49.21 5.52
CA LEU A 2 -5.79 -48.14 4.90
C LEU A 2 -4.78 -47.15 4.28
N LEU A 3 -4.77 -47.10 2.97
CA LEU A 3 -4.00 -46.12 2.19
C LEU A 3 -4.56 -44.72 2.50
N ARG A 4 -3.78 -43.91 3.23
CA ARG A 4 -4.02 -42.48 3.36
C ARG A 4 -3.88 -41.86 1.95
N SER A 5 -4.99 -41.37 1.44
CA SER A 5 -4.99 -40.51 0.26
C SER A 5 -4.02 -39.35 0.48
N PRO A 6 -3.21 -38.96 -0.53
CA PRO A 6 -2.40 -37.77 -0.43
C PRO A 6 -3.35 -36.56 -0.29
N ALA A 7 -3.15 -35.81 0.79
CA ALA A 7 -3.86 -34.59 1.04
C ALA A 7 -3.82 -33.73 -0.23
N LEU A 8 -4.99 -33.37 -0.71
CA LEU A 8 -5.19 -32.30 -1.68
C LEU A 8 -4.32 -31.11 -1.26
N MET A 9 -3.38 -30.74 -2.12
CA MET A 9 -2.55 -29.57 -1.93
C MET A 9 -3.49 -28.40 -1.65
N SER A 10 -3.51 -27.96 -0.41
CA SER A 10 -4.22 -26.78 0.04
C SER A 10 -3.68 -25.63 -0.82
N THR A 11 -4.49 -25.15 -1.73
CA THR A 11 -4.29 -23.83 -2.32
C THR A 11 -4.17 -22.89 -1.14
N ALA A 12 -2.97 -22.34 -0.89
CA ALA A 12 -2.71 -21.46 0.24
C ALA A 12 -3.70 -20.30 0.19
N CYS A 13 -4.74 -20.38 1.01
CA CYS A 13 -5.75 -19.35 1.07
C CYS A 13 -5.19 -18.27 1.99
N TYR A 14 -4.65 -17.21 1.43
CA TYR A 14 -4.21 -16.06 2.22
C TYR A 14 -5.42 -15.41 2.89
N GLU A 15 -5.24 -14.99 4.14
CA GLU A 15 -6.22 -14.18 4.85
C GLU A 15 -6.14 -12.73 4.44
N LEU A 16 -4.93 -12.26 4.08
CA LEU A 16 -4.66 -10.87 3.73
C LEU A 16 -3.78 -10.76 2.48
N SER A 17 -4.16 -9.91 1.55
CA SER A 17 -3.29 -9.41 0.48
C SER A 17 -3.00 -7.93 0.72
N VAL A 18 -1.73 -7.57 0.86
CA VAL A 18 -1.27 -6.18 0.91
C VAL A 18 -0.87 -5.75 -0.47
N VAL A 19 -1.53 -4.75 -1.02
CA VAL A 19 -1.21 -4.17 -2.34
C VAL A 19 -0.44 -2.88 -2.12
N VAL A 20 0.78 -2.83 -2.64
CA VAL A 20 1.68 -1.69 -2.56
C VAL A 20 1.96 -1.19 -3.98
N PRO A 21 1.13 -0.25 -4.51
CA PRO A 21 1.43 0.39 -5.78
C PRO A 21 2.67 1.28 -5.62
N PHE A 22 3.61 1.16 -6.54
CA PHE A 22 4.83 1.99 -6.53
C PHE A 22 5.19 2.46 -7.94
N GLY A 23 5.95 3.54 -8.02
CA GLY A 23 6.49 4.09 -9.27
C GLY A 23 7.56 5.11 -8.95
N ASP A 24 8.81 4.82 -9.30
CA ASP A 24 10.00 5.59 -8.94
C ASP A 24 10.17 5.75 -7.41
N ASP A 25 10.11 4.64 -6.68
CA ASP A 25 10.14 4.58 -5.21
C ASP A 25 11.38 3.79 -4.69
N GLU A 26 12.51 3.80 -5.40
CA GLU A 26 13.70 2.97 -5.08
C GLU A 26 14.24 3.17 -3.66
N GLU A 27 14.14 4.40 -3.12
CA GLU A 27 14.62 4.72 -1.78
C GLU A 27 13.72 4.18 -0.66
N SER A 28 12.44 3.97 -0.94
CA SER A 28 11.42 3.67 0.07
C SER A 28 10.83 2.26 -0.02
N ILE A 29 10.72 1.70 -1.22
CA ILE A 29 9.96 0.48 -1.48
C ILE A 29 10.50 -0.75 -0.73
N GLY A 30 11.82 -0.91 -0.67
CA GLY A 30 12.46 -2.02 0.05
C GLY A 30 12.15 -2.00 1.54
N ASN A 31 12.33 -0.83 2.16
CA ASN A 31 12.04 -0.61 3.58
C ASN A 31 10.54 -0.75 3.87
N ALA A 32 9.67 -0.27 2.98
CA ALA A 32 8.23 -0.40 3.12
C ALA A 32 7.79 -1.87 3.16
N VAL A 33 8.26 -2.69 2.23
CA VAL A 33 7.96 -4.12 2.17
C VAL A 33 8.48 -4.84 3.42
N GLN A 34 9.70 -4.55 3.86
CA GLN A 34 10.27 -5.16 5.06
C GLN A 34 9.47 -4.80 6.32
N ARG A 35 9.07 -3.53 6.47
CA ARG A 35 8.25 -3.09 7.61
C ARG A 35 6.87 -3.71 7.62
N LEU A 36 6.21 -3.82 6.46
CA LEU A 36 4.93 -4.50 6.34
C LEU A 36 5.03 -5.96 6.77
N ALA A 37 6.03 -6.69 6.28
CA ALA A 37 6.25 -8.08 6.67
C ALA A 37 6.54 -8.21 8.18
N ALA A 38 7.42 -7.37 8.72
CA ALA A 38 7.75 -7.36 10.15
C ALA A 38 6.53 -7.05 11.03
N HIS A 39 5.63 -6.17 10.56
CA HIS A 39 4.39 -5.82 11.26
C HIS A 39 3.35 -6.95 11.22
N LEU A 40 3.24 -7.66 10.09
CA LEU A 40 2.20 -8.67 9.89
C LEU A 40 2.54 -10.05 10.45
N ARG A 41 3.81 -10.47 10.41
CA ARG A 41 4.24 -11.78 10.91
C ARG A 41 3.79 -12.07 12.35
N PRO A 42 3.94 -11.13 13.32
CA PRO A 42 3.47 -11.37 14.68
C PRO A 42 1.95 -11.52 14.83
N LEU A 43 1.16 -11.09 13.84
CA LEU A 43 -0.30 -11.22 13.87
C LEU A 43 -0.77 -12.66 13.57
N GLY A 44 0.11 -13.53 13.10
CA GLY A 44 -0.20 -14.93 12.81
C GLY A 44 -1.11 -15.13 11.59
N LEU A 45 -1.32 -14.10 10.76
CA LEU A 45 -2.14 -14.17 9.55
C LEU A 45 -1.34 -14.75 8.39
N ALA A 46 -1.95 -15.60 7.59
CA ALA A 46 -1.41 -15.99 6.29
C ALA A 46 -1.58 -14.82 5.32
N PHE A 47 -0.47 -14.22 4.85
CA PHE A 47 -0.52 -13.03 4.00
C PHE A 47 0.42 -13.10 2.80
N GLU A 48 0.13 -12.28 1.79
CA GLU A 48 1.01 -11.96 0.67
C GLU A 48 1.17 -10.43 0.56
N ILE A 49 2.31 -9.99 0.03
CA ILE A 49 2.56 -8.59 -0.33
C ILE A 49 2.71 -8.51 -1.84
N LEU A 50 1.82 -7.79 -2.49
CA LEU A 50 1.81 -7.53 -3.92
C LEU A 50 2.39 -6.14 -4.18
N ALA A 51 3.68 -6.05 -4.47
CA ALA A 51 4.30 -4.82 -4.95
C ALA A 51 3.96 -4.66 -6.43
N VAL A 52 3.23 -3.59 -6.77
CA VAL A 52 2.71 -3.38 -8.13
C VAL A 52 3.40 -2.19 -8.76
N ASP A 53 4.24 -2.48 -9.73
CA ASP A 53 5.00 -1.49 -10.49
C ASP A 53 4.11 -0.75 -11.49
N GLU A 54 4.09 0.57 -11.38
CA GLU A 54 3.35 1.49 -12.26
C GLU A 54 4.28 2.18 -13.26
N ASP A 55 5.10 1.42 -13.99
CA ASP A 55 6.14 1.91 -14.93
C ASP A 55 7.25 2.72 -14.23
N SER A 56 7.96 2.11 -13.27
CA SER A 56 9.15 2.70 -12.65
C SER A 56 10.30 2.81 -13.66
N GLY A 57 10.92 3.98 -13.71
CA GLY A 57 12.13 4.24 -14.48
C GLY A 57 13.43 4.16 -13.68
N ASP A 58 13.33 3.92 -12.36
CA ASP A 58 14.45 3.82 -11.41
C ASP A 58 14.83 2.35 -11.09
N ASN A 59 15.62 2.14 -10.03
CA ASN A 59 16.06 0.81 -9.61
C ASN A 59 15.08 0.08 -8.68
N SER A 60 13.84 0.55 -8.49
CA SER A 60 12.85 -0.08 -7.60
C SER A 60 12.69 -1.58 -7.81
N HIS A 61 12.73 -2.03 -9.07
CA HIS A 61 12.66 -3.45 -9.43
C HIS A 61 13.85 -4.25 -8.91
N ALA A 62 15.08 -3.70 -9.01
CA ALA A 62 16.28 -4.36 -8.51
C ALA A 62 16.26 -4.46 -6.98
N VAL A 63 15.81 -3.40 -6.29
CA VAL A 63 15.61 -3.40 -4.84
C VAL A 63 14.65 -4.51 -4.42
N LEU A 64 13.50 -4.62 -5.06
CA LEU A 64 12.51 -5.66 -4.76
C LEU A 64 13.00 -7.08 -5.07
N ALA A 65 13.81 -7.25 -6.13
CA ALA A 65 14.43 -8.54 -6.44
C ALA A 65 15.33 -9.04 -5.28
N LEU A 66 16.10 -8.12 -4.68
CA LEU A 66 16.95 -8.43 -3.51
C LEU A 66 16.09 -8.73 -2.26
N MET A 67 14.96 -8.03 -2.09
CA MET A 67 14.08 -8.22 -0.94
C MET A 67 13.37 -9.58 -0.94
N ARG A 68 13.18 -10.24 -2.09
CA ARG A 68 12.48 -11.54 -2.17
C ARG A 68 13.14 -12.65 -1.35
N ALA A 69 14.45 -12.60 -1.14
CA ALA A 69 15.15 -13.55 -0.30
C ALA A 69 14.84 -13.37 1.20
N GLN A 70 14.49 -12.15 1.63
CA GLN A 70 14.21 -11.79 3.02
C GLN A 70 12.71 -11.80 3.33
N VAL A 71 11.88 -11.56 2.31
CA VAL A 71 10.42 -11.50 2.41
C VAL A 71 9.82 -12.47 1.41
N PRO A 72 9.70 -13.76 1.75
CA PRO A 72 9.14 -14.80 0.86
C PRO A 72 7.68 -14.54 0.50
N GLU A 73 6.96 -13.76 1.30
CA GLU A 73 5.58 -13.35 1.04
C GLU A 73 5.45 -12.31 -0.10
N LEU A 74 6.59 -11.76 -0.59
CA LEU A 74 6.63 -10.74 -1.61
C LEU A 74 6.44 -11.31 -3.01
N ARG A 75 5.50 -10.74 -3.74
CA ARG A 75 5.30 -10.92 -5.18
C ARG A 75 5.34 -9.56 -5.87
N VAL A 76 6.11 -9.47 -6.94
CA VAL A 76 6.19 -8.25 -7.76
C VAL A 76 5.33 -8.43 -9.00
N ILE A 77 4.51 -7.44 -9.32
CA ILE A 77 3.58 -7.42 -10.44
C ILE A 77 3.84 -6.15 -11.24
N HIS A 78 3.90 -6.27 -12.54
CA HIS A 78 3.94 -5.12 -13.43
C HIS A 78 2.52 -4.76 -13.91
N ALA A 79 2.16 -3.49 -13.80
CA ALA A 79 0.90 -2.92 -14.25
C ALA A 79 1.15 -1.62 -15.01
N PRO A 80 1.35 -1.69 -16.34
CA PRO A 80 1.77 -0.53 -17.12
C PRO A 80 0.78 0.63 -17.00
N GLY A 81 1.35 1.81 -16.75
CA GLY A 81 0.63 3.07 -16.63
C GLY A 81 0.34 3.49 -15.19
N ARG A 82 0.77 4.71 -14.88
CA ARG A 82 0.60 5.31 -13.55
C ARG A 82 -0.86 5.31 -13.08
N GLY A 83 -1.06 4.98 -11.80
CA GLY A 83 -2.38 4.95 -11.18
C GLY A 83 -3.19 3.67 -11.39
N ARG A 84 -2.62 2.62 -11.95
CA ARG A 84 -3.29 1.32 -12.17
C ARG A 84 -2.97 0.25 -11.13
N GLY A 85 -1.99 0.47 -10.28
CA GLY A 85 -1.47 -0.54 -9.36
C GLY A 85 -2.50 -1.05 -8.37
N ALA A 86 -3.38 -0.19 -7.86
CA ALA A 86 -4.43 -0.63 -6.93
C ALA A 86 -5.43 -1.59 -7.57
N ASP A 87 -5.89 -1.30 -8.80
CA ASP A 87 -6.79 -2.15 -9.60
C ASP A 87 -6.11 -3.48 -9.96
N ALA A 88 -4.90 -3.38 -10.52
CA ALA A 88 -4.12 -4.54 -10.94
C ALA A 88 -3.76 -5.45 -9.77
N GLY A 89 -3.38 -4.89 -8.62
CA GLY A 89 -3.08 -5.63 -7.40
C GLY A 89 -4.32 -6.30 -6.82
N ALA A 90 -5.43 -5.57 -6.70
CA ALA A 90 -6.68 -6.13 -6.19
C ALA A 90 -7.21 -7.29 -7.05
N SER A 91 -7.05 -7.20 -8.36
CA SER A 91 -7.46 -8.27 -9.30
C SER A 91 -6.61 -9.52 -9.17
N ARG A 92 -5.36 -9.42 -8.70
CA ARG A 92 -4.42 -10.54 -8.52
C ARG A 92 -4.30 -11.00 -7.07
N ALA A 93 -4.90 -10.28 -6.15
CA ALA A 93 -4.95 -10.61 -4.74
C ALA A 93 -5.72 -11.90 -4.49
N GLN A 94 -5.20 -12.75 -3.60
CA GLN A 94 -5.78 -14.04 -3.24
C GLN A 94 -6.37 -14.04 -1.82
N GLY A 95 -6.01 -13.07 -0.99
CA GLY A 95 -6.47 -12.95 0.38
C GLY A 95 -7.95 -12.62 0.50
N ARG A 96 -8.54 -12.99 1.61
CA ARG A 96 -9.92 -12.64 1.97
C ARG A 96 -10.07 -11.14 2.24
N MET A 97 -9.06 -10.56 2.88
CA MET A 97 -8.95 -9.12 3.09
C MET A 97 -7.94 -8.51 2.11
N LEU A 98 -8.14 -7.25 1.80
CA LEU A 98 -7.28 -6.46 0.94
C LEU A 98 -6.83 -5.21 1.71
N TRP A 99 -5.52 -4.96 1.74
CA TRP A 99 -4.93 -3.73 2.27
C TRP A 99 -4.19 -3.02 1.15
N ILE A 100 -4.63 -1.81 0.78
CA ILE A 100 -3.97 -0.97 -0.21
C ILE A 100 -3.25 0.15 0.53
N VAL A 101 -1.93 0.23 0.37
CA VAL A 101 -1.06 1.17 1.08
C VAL A 101 0.08 1.64 0.17
N ASP A 102 0.46 2.92 0.26
CA ASP A 102 1.62 3.43 -0.49
C ASP A 102 2.92 3.19 0.30
N PRO A 103 4.09 3.13 -0.38
CA PRO A 103 5.38 2.92 0.28
C PRO A 103 5.65 3.89 1.43
N ASP A 104 5.44 5.18 1.23
CA ASP A 104 5.65 6.21 2.26
C ASP A 104 4.77 6.01 3.50
N THR A 105 3.52 5.62 3.29
CA THR A 105 2.59 5.32 4.38
C THR A 105 3.02 4.08 5.16
N ALA A 106 3.55 3.07 4.47
CA ALA A 106 4.05 1.84 5.09
C ALA A 106 5.28 2.08 5.98
N LEU A 107 6.01 3.16 5.76
CA LEU A 107 7.12 3.60 6.63
C LEU A 107 6.65 4.30 7.91
N GLY A 108 5.38 4.64 8.01
CA GLY A 108 4.78 5.32 9.17
C GLY A 108 4.38 4.39 10.31
N ASN A 109 3.43 4.85 11.13
CA ASN A 109 2.84 4.07 12.22
C ASN A 109 1.77 3.12 11.65
N LEU A 110 2.00 1.81 11.75
CA LEU A 110 1.09 0.78 11.27
C LEU A 110 0.12 0.25 12.35
N ALA A 111 0.25 0.66 13.62
CA ALA A 111 -0.62 0.18 14.69
C ALA A 111 -2.12 0.40 14.42
N PRO A 112 -2.58 1.53 13.85
CA PRO A 112 -3.99 1.70 13.49
C PRO A 112 -4.48 0.70 12.44
N ALA A 113 -3.60 0.21 11.56
CA ALA A 113 -3.96 -0.79 10.56
C ALA A 113 -4.29 -2.15 11.20
N THR A 114 -3.65 -2.50 12.33
CA THR A 114 -3.97 -3.73 13.08
C THR A 114 -5.42 -3.71 13.54
N LEU A 115 -5.90 -2.60 14.12
CA LEU A 115 -7.28 -2.45 14.54
C LEU A 115 -8.24 -2.56 13.35
N ALA A 116 -7.93 -1.88 12.25
CA ALA A 116 -8.74 -1.95 11.03
C ALA A 116 -8.80 -3.38 10.45
N LEU A 117 -7.71 -4.13 10.49
CA LEU A 117 -7.69 -5.55 10.09
C LEU A 117 -8.60 -6.40 10.98
N GLN A 118 -8.62 -6.14 12.29
CA GLN A 118 -9.51 -6.84 13.22
C GLN A 118 -10.98 -6.55 12.93
N GLN A 119 -11.36 -5.28 12.75
CA GLN A 119 -12.73 -4.87 12.44
C GLN A 119 -13.25 -5.48 11.13
N VAL A 120 -12.46 -5.42 10.06
CA VAL A 120 -12.83 -6.01 8.77
C VAL A 120 -12.81 -7.54 8.85
N GLY A 121 -11.84 -8.14 9.54
CA GLY A 121 -11.73 -9.58 9.73
C GLY A 121 -12.89 -10.17 10.52
N ALA A 122 -13.37 -9.48 11.55
CA ALA A 122 -14.55 -9.83 12.34
C ALA A 122 -15.89 -9.55 11.59
N GLY A 123 -15.83 -8.83 10.47
CA GLY A 123 -17.04 -8.47 9.71
C GLY A 123 -17.86 -7.35 10.36
N GLU A 124 -17.30 -6.59 11.26
CA GLU A 124 -17.95 -5.42 11.88
C GLU A 124 -18.23 -4.34 10.83
N VAL A 125 -17.24 -4.13 9.95
CA VAL A 125 -17.32 -3.26 8.79
C VAL A 125 -16.84 -3.98 7.54
N ASP A 126 -17.21 -3.49 6.37
CA ASP A 126 -16.75 -4.06 5.09
C ASP A 126 -15.46 -3.42 4.60
N ALA A 127 -15.21 -2.18 5.01
CA ALA A 127 -13.93 -1.51 4.79
C ALA A 127 -13.66 -0.40 5.80
N VAL A 128 -12.37 -0.20 6.09
CA VAL A 128 -11.83 0.94 6.82
C VAL A 128 -11.01 1.79 5.84
N VAL A 129 -11.33 3.08 5.78
CA VAL A 129 -10.65 4.04 4.91
C VAL A 129 -9.98 5.10 5.77
N VAL A 130 -8.67 5.14 5.77
CA VAL A 130 -7.91 6.24 6.36
C VAL A 130 -7.45 7.14 5.23
N HIS A 131 -8.05 8.33 5.14
CA HIS A 131 -7.75 9.27 4.06
C HIS A 131 -6.25 9.56 3.99
N ASP A 132 -5.74 9.56 2.77
CA ASP A 132 -4.35 9.84 2.41
C ASP A 132 -3.31 8.82 2.95
N HIS A 133 -3.76 7.72 3.58
CA HIS A 133 -2.87 6.68 4.12
C HIS A 133 -3.12 5.31 3.52
N TYR A 134 -4.27 4.69 3.82
CA TYR A 134 -4.53 3.32 3.36
C TYR A 134 -6.02 2.98 3.34
N ILE A 135 -6.33 1.85 2.70
CA ILE A 135 -7.66 1.23 2.71
C ILE A 135 -7.49 -0.24 3.07
N ILE A 136 -8.26 -0.72 4.03
CA ILE A 136 -8.40 -2.13 4.37
C ILE A 136 -9.85 -2.53 4.13
N ALA A 137 -10.09 -3.60 3.38
CA ALA A 137 -11.44 -3.98 2.99
C ALA A 137 -11.61 -5.50 2.86
N ASN A 138 -12.83 -5.98 3.00
CA ASN A 138 -13.21 -7.30 2.52
C ASN A 138 -13.06 -7.32 1.00
N ARG A 139 -12.14 -8.15 0.48
CA ARG A 139 -11.76 -8.12 -0.93
C ARG A 139 -12.95 -8.39 -1.86
N VAL A 140 -13.74 -9.42 -1.58
CA VAL A 140 -14.85 -9.83 -2.47
C VAL A 140 -15.88 -8.71 -2.60
N ARG A 141 -16.21 -8.05 -1.48
CA ARG A 141 -17.19 -6.95 -1.47
C ARG A 141 -16.64 -5.67 -2.09
N ALA A 142 -15.34 -5.40 -1.90
CA ALA A 142 -14.70 -4.19 -2.40
C ALA A 142 -14.32 -4.26 -3.88
N LEU A 143 -14.12 -5.46 -4.44
CA LEU A 143 -13.63 -5.66 -5.80
C LEU A 143 -14.42 -4.89 -6.87
N PRO A 144 -15.78 -4.86 -6.88
CA PRO A 144 -16.54 -4.08 -7.85
C PRO A 144 -16.24 -2.58 -7.82
N ALA A 145 -15.89 -2.04 -6.64
CA ALA A 145 -15.52 -0.64 -6.49
C ALA A 145 -14.10 -0.34 -6.96
N LEU A 146 -13.21 -1.36 -6.97
CA LEU A 146 -11.81 -1.23 -7.34
C LEU A 146 -11.57 -1.34 -8.85
N VAL A 147 -12.37 -2.13 -9.55
CA VAL A 147 -12.22 -2.37 -11.00
C VAL A 147 -12.28 -1.07 -11.79
N GLY A 148 -11.27 -0.85 -12.65
CA GLY A 148 -11.17 0.32 -13.52
C GLY A 148 -10.89 1.64 -12.81
N LEU A 149 -10.49 1.61 -11.54
CA LEU A 149 -10.11 2.83 -10.82
C LEU A 149 -8.76 3.34 -11.31
N ARG A 150 -8.73 4.58 -11.82
CA ARG A 150 -7.52 5.27 -12.28
C ARG A 150 -7.43 6.66 -11.65
N GLY A 151 -6.22 7.14 -11.43
CA GLY A 151 -5.96 8.49 -10.95
C GLY A 151 -4.76 8.60 -10.01
N VAL A 152 -4.45 9.81 -9.58
CA VAL A 152 -3.38 10.07 -8.59
C VAL A 152 -3.71 9.48 -7.22
N ARG A 153 -2.69 9.19 -6.42
CA ARG A 153 -2.79 8.46 -5.13
C ARG A 153 -3.92 8.98 -4.24
N ASP A 154 -3.99 10.27 -3.96
CA ASP A 154 -4.98 10.86 -3.05
C ASP A 154 -6.40 10.89 -3.62
N ALA A 155 -6.54 11.23 -4.92
CA ALA A 155 -7.82 11.22 -5.59
C ALA A 155 -8.40 9.81 -5.74
N ARG A 156 -7.54 8.78 -5.81
CA ARG A 156 -7.96 7.38 -5.85
C ARG A 156 -8.69 6.97 -4.57
N ARG A 157 -8.11 7.25 -3.39
CA ARG A 157 -8.69 6.83 -2.11
C ARG A 157 -10.05 7.46 -1.87
N ARG A 158 -10.20 8.76 -2.11
CA ARG A 158 -11.50 9.47 -1.99
C ARG A 158 -12.54 8.93 -2.97
N ARG A 159 -12.15 8.68 -4.23
CA ARG A 159 -13.04 8.08 -5.23
C ARG A 159 -13.43 6.67 -4.84
N LEU A 160 -12.48 5.88 -4.35
CA LEU A 160 -12.72 4.51 -3.94
C LEU A 160 -13.68 4.45 -2.76
N ALA A 161 -13.52 5.25 -1.72
CA ALA A 161 -14.45 5.33 -0.59
C ALA A 161 -15.87 5.67 -1.07
N ARG A 162 -16.04 6.65 -1.96
CA ARG A 162 -17.34 7.00 -2.55
C ARG A 162 -17.94 5.83 -3.36
N ARG A 163 -17.13 5.13 -4.16
CA ARG A 163 -17.61 3.96 -4.92
C ARG A 163 -17.99 2.80 -4.01
N MET A 164 -17.21 2.54 -2.96
CA MET A 164 -17.53 1.53 -1.96
C MET A 164 -18.86 1.85 -1.27
N ALA A 165 -19.07 3.10 -0.84
CA ALA A 165 -20.34 3.55 -0.25
C ALA A 165 -21.51 3.38 -1.23
N ALA A 166 -21.31 3.74 -2.50
CA ALA A 166 -22.32 3.56 -3.55
C ALA A 166 -22.65 2.07 -3.81
N CYS A 167 -21.71 1.16 -3.57
CA CYS A 167 -21.92 -0.29 -3.61
C CYS A 167 -22.56 -0.85 -2.33
N GLY A 168 -22.95 0.00 -1.38
CA GLY A 168 -23.62 -0.41 -0.13
C GLY A 168 -22.70 -1.07 0.90
N LEU A 169 -21.36 -0.83 0.83
CA LEU A 169 -20.42 -1.32 1.84
C LEU A 169 -20.55 -0.49 3.12
N ARG A 170 -20.49 -1.18 4.26
CA ARG A 170 -20.37 -0.53 5.58
C ARG A 170 -18.93 -0.04 5.74
N LEU A 171 -18.76 1.27 5.77
CA LEU A 171 -17.45 1.92 5.83
C LEU A 171 -17.21 2.53 7.20
N ASP A 172 -16.00 2.37 7.70
CA ASP A 172 -15.45 3.23 8.75
C ASP A 172 -14.40 4.16 8.10
N VAL A 173 -14.58 5.46 8.26
CA VAL A 173 -13.78 6.48 7.56
C VAL A 173 -13.11 7.38 8.58
N HIS A 174 -11.80 7.34 8.64
CA HIS A 174 -11.01 8.13 9.56
C HIS A 174 -10.25 9.26 8.85
N ALA A 175 -10.21 10.43 9.48
CA ALA A 175 -9.25 11.46 9.13
C ALA A 175 -7.82 11.00 9.49
N PRO A 176 -6.78 11.42 8.74
CA PRO A 176 -5.42 11.08 9.09
C PRO A 176 -5.07 11.64 10.48
N THR A 177 -4.52 10.79 11.34
CA THR A 177 -4.09 11.19 12.69
C THR A 177 -2.79 11.98 12.69
N THR A 178 -2.11 12.04 11.56
CA THR A 178 -0.87 12.82 11.37
C THR A 178 -1.17 13.97 10.42
N PRO A 179 -0.83 15.22 10.79
CA PRO A 179 -0.94 16.34 9.85
C PRO A 179 -0.13 16.02 8.59
N PRO A 180 -0.62 16.40 7.39
CA PRO A 180 0.13 16.21 6.16
C PRO A 180 1.52 16.79 6.38
N ARG A 181 2.57 15.99 6.07
CA ARG A 181 3.94 16.52 6.06
C ARG A 181 3.91 17.78 5.22
N ALA A 182 4.14 18.94 5.85
CA ALA A 182 4.30 20.18 5.15
C ALA A 182 5.35 19.90 4.06
N ARG A 183 4.93 19.95 2.80
CA ARG A 183 5.88 19.97 1.69
C ARG A 183 6.73 21.19 1.94
N TRP A 184 7.93 21.00 2.40
CA TRP A 184 8.96 22.01 2.38
C TRP A 184 9.23 22.32 0.90
N PHE A 185 8.37 23.16 0.34
CA PHE A 185 8.75 23.91 -0.85
C PHE A 185 9.96 24.71 -0.40
N GLY A 186 11.12 24.37 -0.97
CA GLY A 186 12.39 24.95 -0.62
C GLY A 186 12.29 26.47 -0.57
N MET A 187 12.30 27.01 0.62
CA MET A 187 12.75 28.35 0.82
C MET A 187 14.24 28.32 0.43
N LEU A 188 14.53 28.79 -0.78
CA LEU A 188 15.87 29.14 -1.14
C LEU A 188 16.44 30.00 -0.02
N PRO A 189 17.62 29.69 0.52
CA PRO A 189 18.24 30.53 1.52
C PRO A 189 18.39 31.95 0.94
N PRO A 190 18.19 33.00 1.75
CA PRO A 190 18.30 34.37 1.26
C PRO A 190 19.68 34.53 0.63
N ARG A 191 19.69 35.10 -0.59
CA ARG A 191 20.92 35.41 -1.31
C ARG A 191 21.80 36.25 -0.39
N ARG A 192 23.03 35.80 -0.14
CA ARG A 192 24.05 36.62 0.55
C ARG A 192 24.22 37.92 -0.24
N PRO A 193 24.21 39.06 0.44
CA PRO A 193 24.53 40.33 -0.23
C PRO A 193 25.96 40.25 -0.78
N ALA A 194 26.13 40.77 -1.99
CA ALA A 194 27.44 40.87 -2.64
C ALA A 194 28.40 41.71 -1.79
N PRO A 195 29.69 41.35 -1.72
CA PRO A 195 30.67 42.13 -0.99
C PRO A 195 30.79 43.56 -1.67
N SER A 196 30.62 44.57 -0.85
CA SER A 196 30.80 45.96 -1.28
C SER A 196 32.30 46.15 -1.61
N THR A 197 32.60 46.40 -2.88
CA THR A 197 33.92 46.90 -3.31
C THR A 197 34.08 48.33 -2.89
N SER A 198 34.75 48.57 -1.76
CA SER A 198 35.23 49.87 -1.40
C SER A 198 36.43 50.19 -2.32
N ARG A 199 36.21 51.06 -3.30
CA ARG A 199 37.31 51.74 -4.01
C ARG A 199 37.87 52.79 -3.05
N HIS A 200 39.12 52.59 -2.64
CA HIS A 200 39.95 53.68 -2.12
C HIS A 200 40.62 54.34 -3.32
N GLY A 201 40.33 55.65 -3.48
CA GLY A 201 41.12 56.56 -4.28
C GLY A 201 42.28 57.13 -3.47
#